data_3f3ed942e7b7869cb78af30826bb83ed
#
_entry.id   3f3ed942e7b7869cb78af30826bb83ed
#
_cell.length_a   1.000
_cell.length_b   1.000
_cell.length_c   1.000
_cell.angle_alpha   90.00
_cell.angle_beta   90.00
_cell.angle_gamma   90.00
#
_symmetry.space_group_name_H-M   'P 1'
#
loop_
_entity.id
_entity.type
_entity.pdbx_description
1 polymer ?
#
loop_
_entity_poly.entity_id
_entity_poly.type
_entity_poly.pdbx_seq_one_letter_code
_entity_poly.pdbx_strand_id
1 'polypeptide(L)'
;MKKEELKKLIDTAAGRIPADTVIKNCQIVNVFSGKIQTGDIAFSGDKIAGIGEYQGVKEIDAQGRYAVPGFIDSHIHIESAYVSPEELGRLLVPHGAATIIADPHEIVNVCGIRGLDYMMEAAKGTALDIKYMLPSCVPATPFEHAGAEINAPEMEEPIKREGILGLGEFMNFPGVMQADESVLDKLMIAKEEGKLIDGHGPGIDGKDLNAYSAAGILADHECSTVEEMEARLERGMYILLRQGSACHNLRPLLKGVTPENSRRCLLCSDDRQPKTILKDGHLDNHLKICVEEGLDAVTAIRMATLNAAECFRLHDRGAIAPGYRADIVLLDDLKDFRVEKVWIAGELTADNGKYLPEVAPYDISSVKGSVIVKDFSAEKFKMHLTSDEVNVIEILPGGVVTKKAAAHIQLDENGEFVRNPKEDLVKVAVVERHQGTGNVACGFLKGYGIKEGAVALSVAHDSHNIIVVGVNDEEMEFAVNSLIAQEGGIVLVKEGKVIEQMPMPIAGLMSDQSGEWVDEKLTSIHEKAYTELGICGDVEPVMTLCFMSLAVIPEIKLTDMGLFDVTTFSFIPVEISR
;
A
#
# COMPACT_ATOMS: atom_id res chain seq x y z
N MET A 1 2.45 15.79 -27.63
CA MET A 1 3.55 16.66 -28.15
C MET A 1 3.10 17.36 -29.43
N LYS A 2 3.26 18.70 -29.51
CA LYS A 2 2.94 19.48 -30.74
C LYS A 2 4.14 19.47 -31.70
N LYS A 3 3.90 19.78 -32.97
CA LYS A 3 4.94 19.79 -34.01
C LYS A 3 6.11 20.74 -33.70
N GLU A 4 5.80 21.89 -33.09
CA GLU A 4 6.79 22.90 -32.69
C GLU A 4 7.66 22.38 -31.52
N GLU A 5 7.07 21.69 -30.57
CA GLU A 5 7.78 21.05 -29.45
C GLU A 5 8.72 19.96 -29.96
N LEU A 6 8.24 19.10 -30.88
CA LEU A 6 9.09 18.08 -31.51
C LEU A 6 10.25 18.70 -32.28
N LYS A 7 10.02 19.79 -33.04
CA LYS A 7 11.06 20.51 -33.74
C LYS A 7 12.10 21.07 -32.76
N LYS A 8 11.65 21.73 -31.69
CA LYS A 8 12.55 22.25 -30.63
C LYS A 8 13.39 21.12 -30.04
N LEU A 9 12.77 19.98 -29.69
CA LEU A 9 13.47 18.82 -29.16
C LEU A 9 14.56 18.32 -30.12
N ILE A 10 14.25 18.17 -31.41
CA ILE A 10 15.20 17.73 -32.44
C ILE A 10 16.35 18.76 -32.62
N ASP A 11 16.04 20.05 -32.62
CA ASP A 11 17.05 21.11 -32.78
C ASP A 11 17.97 21.18 -31.56
N THR A 12 17.45 20.98 -30.35
CA THR A 12 18.23 20.87 -29.13
C THR A 12 19.09 19.60 -29.13
N ALA A 13 18.52 18.46 -29.48
CA ALA A 13 19.22 17.17 -29.55
C ALA A 13 20.39 17.19 -30.55
N ALA A 14 20.20 17.88 -31.63
CA ALA A 14 21.24 18.06 -32.66
C ALA A 14 22.27 19.19 -32.36
N GLY A 15 22.15 19.84 -31.19
CA GLY A 15 23.04 20.93 -30.78
C GLY A 15 22.88 22.22 -31.59
N ARG A 16 21.80 22.39 -32.35
CA ARG A 16 21.52 23.60 -33.14
C ARG A 16 21.04 24.79 -32.29
N ILE A 17 20.43 24.50 -31.19
CA ILE A 17 20.01 25.47 -30.15
C ILE A 17 20.42 24.98 -28.79
N PRO A 18 20.65 25.87 -27.81
CA PRO A 18 20.93 25.45 -26.43
C PRO A 18 19.74 24.72 -25.82
N ALA A 19 20.02 23.79 -24.91
CA ALA A 19 19.00 23.12 -24.09
C ALA A 19 18.42 24.09 -23.06
N ASP A 20 17.20 23.82 -22.60
CA ASP A 20 16.60 24.59 -21.50
C ASP A 20 17.41 24.41 -20.22
N THR A 21 17.78 23.16 -19.91
CA THR A 21 18.64 22.78 -18.77
C THR A 21 19.66 21.73 -19.21
N VAL A 22 20.87 21.81 -18.66
CA VAL A 22 21.90 20.78 -18.81
C VAL A 22 22.46 20.42 -17.44
N ILE A 23 22.45 19.13 -17.13
CA ILE A 23 23.19 18.60 -15.97
C ILE A 23 24.57 18.18 -16.49
N LYS A 24 25.59 18.90 -16.03
CA LYS A 24 26.98 18.75 -16.48
C LYS A 24 27.75 17.72 -15.65
N ASN A 25 28.74 17.10 -16.24
CA ASN A 25 29.72 16.25 -15.54
C ASN A 25 29.11 15.07 -14.79
N CYS A 26 28.13 14.37 -15.38
CA CYS A 26 27.46 13.21 -14.79
C CYS A 26 28.22 11.91 -15.04
N GLN A 27 28.10 10.97 -14.10
CA GLN A 27 28.27 9.54 -14.30
C GLN A 27 26.90 8.95 -14.66
N ILE A 28 26.59 8.81 -15.94
CA ILE A 28 25.24 8.42 -16.40
C ILE A 28 25.12 6.91 -16.39
N VAL A 29 24.18 6.37 -15.61
CA VAL A 29 23.85 4.94 -15.59
C VAL A 29 22.93 4.61 -16.76
N ASN A 30 23.48 3.93 -17.77
CA ASN A 30 22.72 3.50 -18.93
C ASN A 30 22.11 2.12 -18.68
N VAL A 31 20.83 2.11 -18.34
CA VAL A 31 20.09 0.89 -18.00
C VAL A 31 19.86 -0.05 -19.19
N PHE A 32 19.98 0.43 -20.45
CA PHE A 32 19.90 -0.41 -21.65
C PHE A 32 21.16 -1.25 -21.84
N SER A 33 22.32 -0.60 -21.74
CA SER A 33 23.61 -1.25 -22.02
C SER A 33 24.29 -1.84 -20.78
N GLY A 34 23.82 -1.49 -19.57
CA GLY A 34 24.46 -1.87 -18.31
C GLY A 34 25.77 -1.13 -18.03
N LYS A 35 26.08 -0.03 -18.76
CA LYS A 35 27.33 0.71 -18.64
C LYS A 35 27.11 2.04 -17.91
N ILE A 36 28.16 2.50 -17.24
CA ILE A 36 28.24 3.87 -16.71
C ILE A 36 29.13 4.68 -17.64
N GLN A 37 28.65 5.82 -18.11
CA GLN A 37 29.34 6.70 -19.03
C GLN A 37 29.39 8.14 -18.51
N THR A 38 30.51 8.83 -18.70
CA THR A 38 30.62 10.24 -18.34
C THR A 38 30.04 11.12 -19.45
N GLY A 39 29.27 12.13 -19.11
CA GLY A 39 28.68 13.07 -20.06
C GLY A 39 27.71 14.05 -19.41
N ASP A 40 27.16 14.94 -20.22
CA ASP A 40 26.09 15.84 -19.81
C ASP A 40 24.73 15.26 -20.20
N ILE A 41 23.67 15.72 -19.54
CA ILE A 41 22.29 15.39 -19.88
C ILE A 41 21.56 16.70 -20.21
N ALA A 42 21.07 16.82 -21.44
CA ALA A 42 20.36 18.00 -21.93
C ALA A 42 18.85 17.79 -21.94
N PHE A 43 18.07 18.77 -21.46
CA PHE A 43 16.60 18.78 -21.43
C PHE A 43 16.04 19.81 -22.40
N SER A 44 14.92 19.49 -23.04
CA SER A 44 14.05 20.39 -23.76
C SER A 44 12.62 20.24 -23.26
N GLY A 45 12.20 21.17 -22.41
CA GLY A 45 10.96 21.04 -21.65
C GLY A 45 10.98 19.82 -20.75
N ASP A 46 9.94 18.98 -20.83
CA ASP A 46 9.78 17.75 -20.06
C ASP A 46 10.57 16.54 -20.61
N LYS A 47 11.33 16.71 -21.70
CA LYS A 47 12.01 15.61 -22.39
C LYS A 47 13.53 15.73 -22.35
N ILE A 48 14.18 14.58 -22.24
CA ILE A 48 15.62 14.46 -22.46
C ILE A 48 15.90 14.69 -23.95
N ALA A 49 16.69 15.69 -24.25
CA ALA A 49 17.11 16.02 -25.64
C ALA A 49 18.31 15.18 -26.06
N GLY A 50 19.29 15.00 -25.15
CA GLY A 50 20.47 14.25 -25.49
C GLY A 50 21.42 13.98 -24.33
N ILE A 51 22.41 13.12 -24.63
CA ILE A 51 23.51 12.75 -23.75
C ILE A 51 24.80 13.06 -24.51
N GLY A 52 25.77 13.73 -23.87
CA GLY A 52 27.05 14.10 -24.50
C GLY A 52 27.48 15.47 -24.04
N GLU A 53 28.09 16.27 -24.97
CA GLU A 53 28.48 17.64 -24.70
C GLU A 53 27.39 18.61 -25.20
N TYR A 54 26.76 19.33 -24.26
CA TYR A 54 25.68 20.28 -24.56
C TYR A 54 25.90 21.62 -23.85
N GLN A 55 25.32 22.67 -24.41
CA GLN A 55 25.18 23.99 -23.78
C GLN A 55 23.71 24.19 -23.37
N GLY A 56 23.48 24.74 -22.20
CA GLY A 56 22.16 25.02 -21.67
C GLY A 56 21.95 26.49 -21.31
N VAL A 57 20.69 26.91 -21.30
CA VAL A 57 20.30 28.19 -20.69
C VAL A 57 20.56 28.15 -19.18
N LYS A 58 20.24 27.02 -18.56
CA LYS A 58 20.57 26.70 -17.16
C LYS A 58 21.53 25.51 -17.15
N GLU A 59 22.66 25.67 -16.45
CA GLU A 59 23.64 24.59 -16.30
C GLU A 59 23.84 24.26 -14.82
N ILE A 60 23.83 22.97 -14.47
CA ILE A 60 23.97 22.45 -13.13
C ILE A 60 25.11 21.43 -13.13
N ASP A 61 26.16 21.69 -12.36
CA ASP A 61 27.30 20.78 -12.27
C ASP A 61 26.99 19.62 -11.30
N ALA A 62 26.95 18.42 -11.82
CA ALA A 62 26.78 17.20 -11.04
C ALA A 62 28.04 16.81 -10.25
N GLN A 63 29.18 17.43 -10.53
CA GLN A 63 30.45 17.16 -9.83
C GLN A 63 30.87 15.69 -9.85
N GLY A 64 30.59 15.00 -10.94
CA GLY A 64 30.91 13.58 -11.08
C GLY A 64 29.98 12.60 -10.39
N ARG A 65 28.83 13.06 -9.87
CA ARG A 65 27.80 12.20 -9.27
C ARG A 65 27.10 11.33 -10.30
N TYR A 66 26.43 10.29 -9.81
CA TYR A 66 25.70 9.36 -10.64
C TYR A 66 24.31 9.89 -10.98
N ALA A 67 24.02 9.95 -12.30
CA ALA A 67 22.67 10.23 -12.78
C ALA A 67 21.99 8.92 -13.17
N VAL A 68 20.84 8.65 -12.54
CA VAL A 68 20.02 7.47 -12.80
C VAL A 68 18.61 7.90 -13.21
N PRO A 69 17.83 7.04 -13.91
CA PRO A 69 16.42 7.34 -14.17
C PRO A 69 15.64 7.50 -12.88
N GLY A 70 14.59 8.31 -12.88
CA GLY A 70 13.65 8.40 -11.77
C GLY A 70 13.08 7.03 -11.40
N PHE A 71 13.03 6.73 -10.11
CA PHE A 71 12.56 5.42 -9.61
C PHE A 71 11.06 5.29 -9.79
N ILE A 72 10.61 4.05 -10.05
CA ILE A 72 9.23 3.68 -10.24
C ILE A 72 8.88 2.63 -9.17
N ASP A 73 8.00 2.97 -8.23
CA ASP A 73 7.42 2.00 -7.33
C ASP A 73 6.33 1.22 -8.05
N SER A 74 6.51 -0.08 -8.16
CA SER A 74 5.68 -0.92 -9.01
C SER A 74 4.34 -1.32 -8.39
N HIS A 75 4.17 -1.13 -7.07
CA HIS A 75 2.92 -1.41 -6.36
C HIS A 75 2.94 -0.76 -4.98
N ILE A 76 1.94 0.07 -4.69
CA ILE A 76 1.80 0.77 -3.40
C ILE A 76 0.34 1.10 -3.10
N HIS A 77 -0.02 1.03 -1.80
CA HIS A 77 -1.26 1.58 -1.26
C HIS A 77 -0.97 2.92 -0.60
N ILE A 78 -1.47 4.01 -1.20
CA ILE A 78 -1.27 5.38 -0.67
C ILE A 78 -1.88 5.50 0.72
N GLU A 79 -3.03 4.87 0.91
CA GLU A 79 -3.81 4.88 2.15
C GLU A 79 -3.04 4.30 3.35
N SER A 80 -2.18 3.32 3.11
CA SER A 80 -1.33 2.71 4.15
C SER A 80 -0.28 3.67 4.72
N ALA A 81 -0.01 4.77 4.02
CA ALA A 81 0.80 5.86 4.55
C ALA A 81 0.00 6.82 5.46
N TYR A 82 -1.31 6.66 5.55
CA TYR A 82 -2.22 7.51 6.33
C TYR A 82 -2.18 9.01 5.96
N VAL A 83 -1.69 9.34 4.76
CA VAL A 83 -1.61 10.71 4.23
C VAL A 83 -2.25 10.79 2.85
N SER A 84 -2.63 12.00 2.43
CA SER A 84 -3.19 12.25 1.09
C SER A 84 -2.15 12.02 -0.03
N PRO A 85 -2.58 11.82 -1.30
CA PRO A 85 -1.68 11.60 -2.43
C PRO A 85 -0.63 12.70 -2.61
N GLU A 86 -1.02 13.97 -2.46
CA GLU A 86 -0.11 15.10 -2.59
C GLU A 86 0.95 15.13 -1.47
N GLU A 87 0.56 14.75 -0.27
CA GLU A 87 1.47 14.66 0.86
C GLU A 87 2.42 13.45 0.74
N LEU A 88 1.92 12.31 0.24
CA LEU A 88 2.77 11.17 -0.05
C LEU A 88 3.86 11.52 -1.08
N GLY A 89 3.50 12.29 -2.12
CA GLY A 89 4.48 12.77 -3.09
C GLY A 89 5.58 13.61 -2.45
N ARG A 90 5.24 14.44 -1.47
CA ARG A 90 6.21 15.22 -0.69
C ARG A 90 7.19 14.32 0.08
N LEU A 91 6.72 13.19 0.57
CA LEU A 91 7.55 12.22 1.30
C LEU A 91 8.44 11.40 0.36
N LEU A 92 7.91 10.94 -0.80
CA LEU A 92 8.59 9.96 -1.63
C LEU A 92 9.58 10.57 -2.64
N VAL A 93 9.29 11.76 -3.19
CA VAL A 93 10.14 12.39 -4.20
C VAL A 93 11.57 12.65 -3.70
N PRO A 94 11.81 13.10 -2.46
CA PRO A 94 13.16 13.26 -1.93
C PRO A 94 13.99 11.96 -1.90
N HIS A 95 13.33 10.79 -1.97
CA HIS A 95 13.95 9.46 -2.06
C HIS A 95 14.09 8.95 -3.50
N GLY A 96 13.90 9.83 -4.49
CA GLY A 96 14.10 9.52 -5.91
C GLY A 96 12.90 8.90 -6.63
N ALA A 97 11.76 8.72 -5.97
CA ALA A 97 10.54 8.25 -6.62
C ALA A 97 10.02 9.33 -7.59
N ALA A 98 9.92 9.00 -8.87
CA ALA A 98 9.36 9.87 -9.90
C ALA A 98 7.98 9.40 -10.37
N THR A 99 7.71 8.10 -10.24
CA THR A 99 6.43 7.48 -10.59
C THR A 99 6.09 6.42 -9.55
N ILE A 100 4.80 6.28 -9.23
CA ILE A 100 4.27 5.14 -8.46
C ILE A 100 3.08 4.53 -9.18
N ILE A 101 2.87 3.21 -8.98
CA ILE A 101 1.70 2.48 -9.44
C ILE A 101 0.85 2.18 -8.20
N ALA A 102 -0.19 2.95 -8.00
CA ALA A 102 -1.04 2.87 -6.83
C ALA A 102 -2.28 2.00 -7.09
N ASP A 103 -2.61 1.13 -6.15
CA ASP A 103 -3.89 0.42 -6.10
C ASP A 103 -4.73 1.00 -4.95
N PRO A 104 -5.74 1.86 -5.24
CA PRO A 104 -6.51 2.56 -4.23
C PRO A 104 -7.73 1.75 -3.76
N HIS A 105 -7.61 0.42 -3.60
CA HIS A 105 -8.76 -0.41 -3.23
C HIS A 105 -9.29 -0.08 -1.83
N GLU A 106 -8.45 0.41 -0.94
CA GLU A 106 -8.82 0.77 0.42
C GLU A 106 -9.89 1.88 0.44
N ILE A 107 -9.61 3.03 -0.19
CA ILE A 107 -10.57 4.12 -0.25
C ILE A 107 -11.78 3.77 -1.14
N VAL A 108 -11.59 2.91 -2.15
CA VAL A 108 -12.70 2.46 -3.01
C VAL A 108 -13.63 1.51 -2.24
N ASN A 109 -13.13 0.70 -1.32
CA ASN A 109 -13.97 -0.07 -0.40
C ASN A 109 -14.88 0.82 0.47
N VAL A 110 -14.43 2.02 0.81
CA VAL A 110 -15.19 2.96 1.65
C VAL A 110 -16.08 3.88 0.82
N CYS A 111 -15.56 4.48 -0.25
CA CYS A 111 -16.20 5.57 -0.98
C CYS A 111 -16.59 5.21 -2.43
N GLY A 112 -16.32 3.98 -2.89
CA GLY A 112 -16.58 3.58 -4.28
C GLY A 112 -15.73 4.40 -5.27
N ILE A 113 -16.23 4.54 -6.49
CA ILE A 113 -15.56 5.31 -7.55
C ILE A 113 -15.31 6.78 -7.15
N ARG A 114 -16.11 7.34 -6.26
CA ARG A 114 -15.87 8.67 -5.70
C ARG A 114 -14.55 8.75 -4.93
N GLY A 115 -14.14 7.67 -4.28
CA GLY A 115 -12.82 7.55 -3.64
C GLY A 115 -11.69 7.56 -4.67
N LEU A 116 -11.83 6.82 -5.77
CA LEU A 116 -10.89 6.84 -6.90
C LEU A 116 -10.79 8.25 -7.50
N ASP A 117 -11.95 8.93 -7.71
CA ASP A 117 -11.97 10.30 -8.21
C ASP A 117 -11.18 11.26 -7.32
N TYR A 118 -11.37 11.16 -6.00
CA TYR A 118 -10.58 11.93 -5.03
C TYR A 118 -9.08 11.68 -5.17
N MET A 119 -8.66 10.40 -5.19
CA MET A 119 -7.25 10.04 -5.29
C MET A 119 -6.61 10.58 -6.57
N MET A 120 -7.30 10.45 -7.71
CA MET A 120 -6.81 10.95 -9.01
C MET A 120 -6.72 12.47 -9.08
N GLU A 121 -7.67 13.19 -8.47
CA GLU A 121 -7.65 14.65 -8.46
C GLU A 121 -6.61 15.20 -7.47
N ALA A 122 -6.51 14.64 -6.26
CA ALA A 122 -5.53 15.02 -5.25
C ALA A 122 -4.09 14.78 -5.75
N ALA A 123 -3.87 13.72 -6.53
CA ALA A 123 -2.58 13.43 -7.16
C ALA A 123 -2.05 14.56 -8.08
N LYS A 124 -2.92 15.43 -8.58
CA LYS A 124 -2.50 16.59 -9.39
C LYS A 124 -1.79 17.67 -8.56
N GLY A 125 -1.90 17.61 -7.24
CA GLY A 125 -1.24 18.51 -6.29
C GLY A 125 0.22 18.19 -5.99
N THR A 126 0.79 17.14 -6.60
CA THR A 126 2.18 16.74 -6.42
C THR A 126 2.96 16.66 -7.73
N ALA A 127 4.29 16.76 -7.63
CA ALA A 127 5.18 16.50 -8.77
C ALA A 127 5.36 15.00 -9.06
N LEU A 128 5.07 14.14 -8.07
CA LEU A 128 5.08 12.68 -8.23
C LEU A 128 4.05 12.25 -9.28
N ASP A 129 4.46 11.47 -10.28
CA ASP A 129 3.53 10.95 -11.27
C ASP A 129 2.84 9.68 -10.75
N ILE A 130 1.61 9.83 -10.29
CA ILE A 130 0.82 8.73 -9.75
C ILE A 130 -0.01 8.10 -10.86
N LYS A 131 0.27 6.84 -11.16
CA LYS A 131 -0.56 5.98 -12.00
C LYS A 131 -1.39 5.08 -11.12
N TYR A 132 -2.60 4.78 -11.56
CA TYR A 132 -3.53 3.98 -10.79
C TYR A 132 -3.86 2.66 -11.48
N MET A 133 -4.10 1.66 -10.66
CA MET A 133 -4.81 0.45 -11.04
C MET A 133 -6.25 0.58 -10.56
N LEU A 134 -7.22 0.13 -11.36
CA LEU A 134 -8.61 0.08 -10.93
C LEU A 134 -8.80 -1.13 -10.00
N PRO A 135 -9.26 -0.96 -8.76
CA PRO A 135 -9.45 -2.06 -7.83
C PRO A 135 -10.30 -3.20 -8.39
N SER A 136 -9.80 -4.42 -8.30
CA SER A 136 -10.44 -5.62 -8.88
C SER A 136 -11.45 -6.29 -7.95
N CYS A 137 -11.24 -6.18 -6.63
CA CYS A 137 -11.97 -6.88 -5.58
C CYS A 137 -12.47 -5.91 -4.51
N VAL A 138 -13.67 -5.38 -4.71
CA VAL A 138 -14.34 -4.46 -3.77
C VAL A 138 -15.77 -4.94 -3.56
N PRO A 139 -16.11 -5.45 -2.36
CA PRO A 139 -15.21 -5.85 -1.29
C PRO A 139 -14.32 -7.07 -1.65
N ALA A 140 -13.31 -7.35 -0.81
CA ALA A 140 -12.44 -8.51 -1.01
C ALA A 140 -13.20 -9.82 -0.94
N THR A 141 -14.21 -9.90 -0.06
CA THR A 141 -15.08 -11.07 0.13
C THR A 141 -16.55 -10.66 0.29
N PRO A 142 -17.52 -11.56 0.00
CA PRO A 142 -18.93 -11.30 0.28
C PRO A 142 -19.33 -11.50 1.77
N PHE A 143 -18.36 -11.70 2.67
CA PHE A 143 -18.57 -12.03 4.07
C PHE A 143 -18.39 -10.83 5.00
N GLU A 144 -18.50 -9.63 4.47
CA GLU A 144 -18.37 -8.36 5.18
C GLU A 144 -19.16 -7.26 4.45
N HIS A 145 -19.60 -6.25 5.19
CA HIS A 145 -20.18 -5.06 4.56
C HIS A 145 -19.06 -4.06 4.24
N ALA A 146 -19.11 -3.49 3.05
CA ALA A 146 -18.24 -2.42 2.60
C ALA A 146 -19.06 -1.18 2.23
N GLY A 147 -18.38 -0.06 2.01
CA GLY A 147 -19.01 1.19 1.56
C GLY A 147 -19.39 1.18 0.09
N ALA A 148 -18.82 0.26 -0.69
CA ALA A 148 -19.13 0.07 -2.10
C ALA A 148 -18.98 -1.39 -2.52
N GLU A 149 -19.60 -1.70 -3.66
CA GLU A 149 -19.41 -2.94 -4.40
C GLU A 149 -19.05 -2.57 -5.84
N ILE A 150 -17.94 -3.08 -6.36
CA ILE A 150 -17.46 -2.79 -7.71
C ILE A 150 -17.48 -4.08 -8.52
N ASN A 151 -18.54 -4.26 -9.29
CA ASN A 151 -18.71 -5.34 -10.24
C ASN A 151 -18.31 -4.90 -11.66
N ALA A 152 -18.38 -5.79 -12.63
CA ALA A 152 -17.99 -5.51 -14.00
C ALA A 152 -18.67 -4.26 -14.60
N PRO A 153 -20.00 -4.01 -14.45
CA PRO A 153 -20.62 -2.80 -14.97
C PRO A 153 -20.04 -1.49 -14.40
N GLU A 154 -19.69 -1.48 -13.10
CA GLU A 154 -19.12 -0.30 -12.45
C GLU A 154 -17.68 -0.02 -12.90
N MET A 155 -16.98 -1.00 -13.51
CA MET A 155 -15.62 -0.88 -14.04
C MET A 155 -15.55 -0.32 -15.46
N GLU A 156 -16.61 -0.43 -16.28
CA GLU A 156 -16.58 -0.13 -17.72
C GLU A 156 -16.13 1.31 -18.05
N GLU A 157 -16.51 2.28 -17.24
CA GLU A 157 -16.12 3.68 -17.45
C GLU A 157 -14.76 3.97 -16.80
N PRO A 158 -14.53 3.67 -15.50
CA PRO A 158 -13.29 4.06 -14.84
C PRO A 158 -12.03 3.45 -15.48
N ILE A 159 -12.09 2.22 -15.99
CA ILE A 159 -10.93 1.56 -16.60
C ILE A 159 -10.39 2.28 -17.84
N LYS A 160 -11.23 3.08 -18.52
CA LYS A 160 -10.86 3.84 -19.72
C LYS A 160 -10.16 5.16 -19.41
N ARG A 161 -10.20 5.62 -18.16
CA ARG A 161 -9.66 6.92 -17.77
C ARG A 161 -8.16 7.00 -18.01
N GLU A 162 -7.70 8.18 -18.37
CA GLU A 162 -6.28 8.48 -18.44
C GLU A 162 -5.65 8.33 -17.05
N GLY A 163 -4.50 7.66 -16.96
CA GLY A 163 -3.82 7.37 -15.69
C GLY A 163 -4.22 6.04 -15.06
N ILE A 164 -5.31 5.38 -15.50
CA ILE A 164 -5.64 3.99 -15.13
C ILE A 164 -4.91 3.04 -16.07
N LEU A 165 -4.00 2.23 -15.53
CA LEU A 165 -3.16 1.31 -16.31
C LEU A 165 -3.83 -0.06 -16.51
N GLY A 166 -4.65 -0.49 -15.57
CA GLY A 166 -5.28 -1.80 -15.61
C GLY A 166 -6.14 -2.08 -14.39
N LEU A 167 -6.46 -3.36 -14.20
CA LEU A 167 -7.03 -3.84 -12.94
C LEU A 167 -5.92 -3.99 -11.89
N GLY A 168 -6.21 -3.56 -10.69
CA GLY A 168 -5.39 -3.73 -9.51
C GLY A 168 -5.25 -5.20 -9.11
N GLU A 169 -4.52 -5.42 -8.05
CA GLU A 169 -4.22 -6.76 -7.55
C GLU A 169 -5.45 -7.68 -7.52
N PHE A 170 -5.38 -8.79 -8.24
CA PHE A 170 -6.52 -9.68 -8.40
C PHE A 170 -6.58 -10.70 -7.26
N MET A 171 -7.09 -10.26 -6.10
CA MET A 171 -7.16 -11.04 -4.86
C MET A 171 -8.11 -12.23 -4.92
N ASN A 172 -9.16 -12.18 -5.77
CA ASN A 172 -10.08 -13.30 -5.93
C ASN A 172 -9.49 -14.37 -6.87
N PHE A 173 -8.28 -14.86 -6.53
CA PHE A 173 -7.67 -15.97 -7.29
C PHE A 173 -8.47 -17.27 -7.21
N PRO A 174 -9.21 -17.61 -6.11
CA PRO A 174 -10.07 -18.78 -6.12
C PRO A 174 -11.15 -18.72 -7.21
N GLY A 175 -11.76 -17.55 -7.42
CA GLY A 175 -12.74 -17.33 -8.49
C GLY A 175 -12.13 -17.44 -9.88
N VAL A 176 -10.88 -16.99 -10.07
CA VAL A 176 -10.14 -17.20 -11.34
C VAL A 176 -9.95 -18.68 -11.62
N MET A 177 -9.49 -19.46 -10.61
CA MET A 177 -9.25 -20.90 -10.75
C MET A 177 -10.53 -21.69 -11.02
N GLN A 178 -11.67 -21.21 -10.52
CA GLN A 178 -12.99 -21.82 -10.74
C GLN A 178 -13.66 -21.33 -12.03
N ALA A 179 -13.07 -20.36 -12.73
CA ALA A 179 -13.66 -19.66 -13.86
C ALA A 179 -15.05 -19.08 -13.54
N ASP A 180 -15.17 -18.43 -12.37
CA ASP A 180 -16.41 -17.80 -11.93
C ASP A 180 -16.84 -16.71 -12.92
N GLU A 181 -18.11 -16.70 -13.33
CA GLU A 181 -18.65 -15.80 -14.35
C GLU A 181 -18.42 -14.33 -13.99
N SER A 182 -18.63 -13.94 -12.73
CA SER A 182 -18.43 -12.55 -12.27
C SER A 182 -16.98 -12.12 -12.31
N VAL A 183 -16.06 -13.05 -12.07
CA VAL A 183 -14.61 -12.84 -12.18
C VAL A 183 -14.21 -12.73 -13.65
N LEU A 184 -14.72 -13.61 -14.51
CA LEU A 184 -14.45 -13.57 -15.94
C LEU A 184 -14.91 -12.26 -16.57
N ASP A 185 -16.08 -11.74 -16.17
CA ASP A 185 -16.59 -10.45 -16.67
C ASP A 185 -15.62 -9.30 -16.35
N LYS A 186 -15.08 -9.24 -15.14
CA LYS A 186 -14.07 -8.24 -14.74
C LYS A 186 -12.78 -8.36 -15.57
N LEU A 187 -12.27 -9.58 -15.74
CA LEU A 187 -11.06 -9.84 -16.53
C LEU A 187 -11.26 -9.46 -18.02
N MET A 188 -12.47 -9.72 -18.56
CA MET A 188 -12.79 -9.41 -19.96
C MET A 188 -12.81 -7.91 -20.21
N ILE A 189 -13.34 -7.09 -19.31
CA ILE A 189 -13.30 -5.61 -19.43
C ILE A 189 -11.85 -5.12 -19.60
N ALA A 190 -10.93 -5.58 -18.76
CA ALA A 190 -9.52 -5.20 -18.88
C ALA A 190 -8.92 -5.64 -20.23
N LYS A 191 -9.21 -6.87 -20.65
CA LYS A 191 -8.70 -7.42 -21.92
C LYS A 191 -9.24 -6.68 -23.14
N GLU A 192 -10.53 -6.37 -23.17
CA GLU A 192 -11.18 -5.65 -24.27
C GLU A 192 -10.64 -4.22 -24.41
N GLU A 193 -10.33 -3.55 -23.30
CA GLU A 193 -9.71 -2.22 -23.28
C GLU A 193 -8.18 -2.27 -23.45
N GLY A 194 -7.58 -3.45 -23.60
CA GLY A 194 -6.13 -3.63 -23.76
C GLY A 194 -5.33 -3.25 -22.52
N LYS A 195 -5.98 -3.27 -21.35
CA LYS A 195 -5.41 -2.89 -20.06
C LYS A 195 -4.67 -4.06 -19.39
N LEU A 196 -3.81 -3.75 -18.44
CA LEU A 196 -3.06 -4.72 -17.64
C LEU A 196 -3.96 -5.35 -16.58
N ILE A 197 -3.52 -6.50 -16.03
CA ILE A 197 -4.14 -7.13 -14.86
C ILE A 197 -3.00 -7.48 -13.91
N ASP A 198 -2.99 -6.83 -12.76
CA ASP A 198 -2.03 -7.12 -11.69
C ASP A 198 -2.51 -8.29 -10.84
N GLY A 199 -1.62 -8.90 -10.06
CA GLY A 199 -1.91 -10.09 -9.31
C GLY A 199 -1.58 -10.01 -7.83
N HIS A 200 -2.30 -10.87 -7.10
CA HIS A 200 -2.14 -11.14 -5.67
C HIS A 200 -2.45 -12.63 -5.46
N GLY A 201 -1.42 -13.47 -5.45
CA GLY A 201 -1.59 -14.92 -5.47
C GLY A 201 -0.76 -15.64 -4.42
N PRO A 202 -0.98 -15.41 -3.10
CA PRO A 202 -0.20 -16.07 -2.06
C PRO A 202 -0.41 -17.59 -2.09
N GLY A 203 0.70 -18.35 -2.10
CA GLY A 203 0.67 -19.81 -2.00
C GLY A 203 0.10 -20.57 -3.22
N ILE A 204 -0.24 -19.89 -4.32
CA ILE A 204 -0.73 -20.56 -5.53
C ILE A 204 0.44 -21.25 -6.23
N ASP A 205 0.26 -22.51 -6.64
CA ASP A 205 1.25 -23.23 -7.43
C ASP A 205 0.63 -24.18 -8.47
N GLY A 206 1.46 -24.95 -9.17
CA GLY A 206 1.08 -26.05 -10.07
C GLY A 206 0.07 -25.64 -11.14
N LYS A 207 -1.07 -26.34 -11.20
CA LYS A 207 -2.13 -26.08 -12.19
C LYS A 207 -2.92 -24.82 -11.89
N ASP A 208 -3.05 -24.46 -10.62
CA ASP A 208 -3.77 -23.28 -10.19
C ASP A 208 -3.00 -22.01 -10.61
N LEU A 209 -1.68 -22.01 -10.45
CA LEU A 209 -0.83 -20.95 -10.98
C LEU A 209 -0.86 -20.89 -12.53
N ASN A 210 -0.98 -22.03 -13.23
CA ASN A 210 -1.20 -22.02 -14.67
C ASN A 210 -2.52 -21.36 -15.05
N ALA A 211 -3.61 -21.65 -14.32
CA ALA A 211 -4.91 -21.05 -14.57
C ALA A 211 -4.88 -19.53 -14.32
N TYR A 212 -4.25 -19.10 -13.22
CA TYR A 212 -4.09 -17.70 -12.84
C TYR A 212 -3.30 -16.92 -13.91
N SER A 213 -2.15 -17.43 -14.32
CA SER A 213 -1.34 -16.84 -15.40
C SER A 213 -2.08 -16.85 -16.76
N ALA A 214 -2.78 -17.95 -17.10
CA ALA A 214 -3.56 -18.08 -18.35
C ALA A 214 -4.73 -17.09 -18.40
N ALA A 215 -5.28 -16.69 -17.25
CA ALA A 215 -6.29 -15.64 -17.17
C ALA A 215 -5.74 -14.25 -17.56
N GLY A 216 -4.42 -14.11 -17.71
CA GLY A 216 -3.76 -12.88 -18.14
C GLY A 216 -3.21 -12.02 -17.02
N ILE A 217 -3.14 -12.55 -15.80
CA ILE A 217 -2.49 -11.89 -14.68
C ILE A 217 -1.00 -11.79 -14.98
N LEU A 218 -0.46 -10.57 -14.93
CA LEU A 218 0.86 -10.22 -15.45
C LEU A 218 1.96 -10.30 -14.41
N ALA A 219 1.65 -9.95 -13.16
CA ALA A 219 2.63 -9.78 -12.09
C ALA A 219 2.12 -10.37 -10.78
N ASP A 220 3.00 -10.49 -9.76
CA ASP A 220 2.64 -10.90 -8.40
C ASP A 220 3.66 -10.35 -7.42
N HIS A 221 3.19 -9.77 -6.30
CA HIS A 221 4.01 -9.22 -5.20
C HIS A 221 3.97 -10.08 -3.93
N GLU A 222 3.17 -11.17 -3.93
CA GLU A 222 2.94 -12.01 -2.75
C GLU A 222 3.94 -13.16 -2.56
N CYS A 223 4.92 -13.31 -3.44
CA CYS A 223 5.95 -14.32 -3.26
C CYS A 223 6.71 -14.10 -1.94
N SER A 224 6.85 -15.16 -1.17
CA SER A 224 7.61 -15.19 0.08
C SER A 224 8.86 -16.07 0.02
N THR A 225 8.92 -16.98 -0.94
CA THR A 225 10.04 -17.91 -1.16
C THR A 225 10.58 -17.82 -2.59
N VAL A 226 11.85 -18.28 -2.77
CA VAL A 226 12.48 -18.33 -4.09
C VAL A 226 11.73 -19.30 -5.01
N GLU A 227 11.23 -20.41 -4.48
CA GLU A 227 10.48 -21.41 -5.22
C GLU A 227 9.18 -20.84 -5.78
N GLU A 228 8.45 -20.05 -5.00
CA GLU A 228 7.25 -19.34 -5.48
C GLU A 228 7.59 -18.33 -6.58
N MET A 229 8.66 -17.56 -6.41
CA MET A 229 9.17 -16.62 -7.39
C MET A 229 9.54 -17.32 -8.71
N GLU A 230 10.33 -18.39 -8.65
CA GLU A 230 10.74 -19.16 -9.84
C GLU A 230 9.55 -19.75 -10.57
N ALA A 231 8.57 -20.30 -9.85
CA ALA A 231 7.37 -20.87 -10.43
C ALA A 231 6.58 -19.85 -11.28
N ARG A 232 6.52 -18.59 -10.85
CA ARG A 232 5.84 -17.51 -11.60
C ARG A 232 6.68 -17.02 -12.78
N LEU A 233 7.99 -16.86 -12.58
CA LEU A 233 8.92 -16.47 -13.66
C LEU A 233 8.88 -17.47 -14.83
N GLU A 234 8.85 -18.78 -14.53
CA GLU A 234 8.73 -19.85 -15.54
C GLU A 234 7.43 -19.77 -16.35
N ARG A 235 6.39 -19.14 -15.81
CA ARG A 235 5.11 -18.87 -16.49
C ARG A 235 5.06 -17.50 -17.17
N GLY A 236 6.17 -16.77 -17.17
CA GLY A 236 6.29 -15.49 -17.84
C GLY A 236 5.72 -14.31 -17.06
N MET A 237 5.39 -14.48 -15.80
CA MET A 237 4.94 -13.39 -14.93
C MET A 237 6.11 -12.49 -14.51
N TYR A 238 5.83 -11.28 -14.12
CA TYR A 238 6.76 -10.40 -13.42
C TYR A 238 6.65 -10.63 -11.90
N ILE A 239 7.76 -10.44 -11.21
CA ILE A 239 7.82 -10.52 -9.73
C ILE A 239 8.15 -9.16 -9.17
N LEU A 240 7.31 -8.69 -8.28
CA LEU A 240 7.50 -7.45 -7.54
C LEU A 240 8.09 -7.81 -6.17
N LEU A 241 9.39 -7.51 -5.97
CA LEU A 241 10.08 -7.79 -4.72
C LEU A 241 9.73 -6.72 -3.70
N ARG A 242 8.94 -7.11 -2.72
CA ARG A 242 8.29 -6.22 -1.76
C ARG A 242 9.15 -5.91 -0.53
N GLN A 243 9.25 -4.61 -0.19
CA GLN A 243 9.86 -4.13 1.06
C GLN A 243 8.99 -3.01 1.65
N GLY A 244 7.95 -3.40 2.35
CA GLY A 244 6.99 -2.52 3.00
C GLY A 244 7.36 -2.15 4.44
N SER A 245 6.36 -1.71 5.20
CA SER A 245 6.46 -1.51 6.64
C SER A 245 6.15 -2.76 7.44
N ALA A 246 5.28 -3.63 6.91
CA ALA A 246 4.89 -4.91 7.49
C ALA A 246 5.61 -6.09 6.81
N CYS A 247 5.61 -6.13 5.49
CA CYS A 247 6.11 -7.25 4.70
C CYS A 247 7.52 -6.97 4.17
N HIS A 248 8.48 -7.87 4.46
CA HIS A 248 9.91 -7.71 4.15
C HIS A 248 10.43 -8.87 3.30
N ASN A 249 9.84 -9.05 2.10
CA ASN A 249 10.16 -10.18 1.22
C ASN A 249 11.38 -9.93 0.31
N LEU A 250 11.87 -8.67 0.20
CA LEU A 250 12.96 -8.31 -0.70
C LEU A 250 14.23 -9.16 -0.44
N ARG A 251 14.77 -9.16 0.79
CA ARG A 251 16.03 -9.87 1.12
C ARG A 251 15.96 -11.39 0.85
N PRO A 252 14.92 -12.13 1.26
CA PRO A 252 14.78 -13.54 0.91
C PRO A 252 14.76 -13.80 -0.60
N LEU A 253 13.99 -13.01 -1.35
CA LEU A 253 13.76 -13.20 -2.79
C LEU A 253 14.96 -12.80 -3.65
N LEU A 254 15.81 -11.86 -3.20
CA LEU A 254 17.04 -11.50 -3.91
C LEU A 254 17.96 -12.69 -4.19
N LYS A 255 17.88 -13.75 -3.39
CA LYS A 255 18.65 -14.99 -3.60
C LYS A 255 18.23 -15.74 -4.88
N GLY A 256 17.01 -15.51 -5.37
CA GLY A 256 16.50 -16.07 -6.62
C GLY A 256 16.72 -15.17 -7.84
N VAL A 257 17.22 -13.95 -7.67
CA VAL A 257 17.47 -13.04 -8.80
C VAL A 257 18.79 -13.42 -9.49
N THR A 258 18.70 -13.69 -10.79
CA THR A 258 19.83 -14.06 -11.65
C THR A 258 19.97 -13.09 -12.83
N PRO A 259 21.11 -13.05 -13.55
CA PRO A 259 21.23 -12.24 -14.76
C PRO A 259 20.16 -12.55 -15.81
N GLU A 260 19.70 -13.81 -15.91
CA GLU A 260 18.73 -14.27 -16.88
C GLU A 260 17.30 -13.81 -16.55
N ASN A 261 16.91 -13.86 -15.28
CA ASN A 261 15.55 -13.56 -14.84
C ASN A 261 15.35 -12.13 -14.32
N SER A 262 16.44 -11.39 -14.00
CA SER A 262 16.38 -10.03 -13.43
C SER A 262 15.52 -9.06 -14.22
N ARG A 263 15.39 -9.25 -15.54
CA ARG A 263 14.53 -8.45 -16.42
C ARG A 263 13.03 -8.56 -16.11
N ARG A 264 12.62 -9.59 -15.37
CA ARG A 264 11.25 -9.82 -14.92
C ARG A 264 11.05 -9.53 -13.43
N CYS A 265 12.08 -8.98 -12.78
CA CYS A 265 12.05 -8.59 -11.38
C CYS A 265 11.91 -7.08 -11.26
N LEU A 266 11.04 -6.63 -10.37
CA LEU A 266 10.72 -5.24 -10.09
C LEU A 266 10.84 -5.01 -8.57
N LEU A 267 10.87 -3.74 -8.16
CA LEU A 267 10.82 -3.37 -6.74
C LEU A 267 9.49 -2.70 -6.43
N CYS A 268 8.93 -2.99 -5.27
CA CYS A 268 7.72 -2.35 -4.79
C CYS A 268 7.74 -2.17 -3.26
N SER A 269 6.91 -1.28 -2.76
CA SER A 269 6.78 -1.04 -1.32
C SER A 269 5.54 -1.68 -0.71
N ASP A 270 4.44 -1.79 -1.45
CA ASP A 270 3.16 -2.23 -0.94
C ASP A 270 2.67 -1.28 0.20
N ASP A 271 2.43 -1.76 1.40
CA ASP A 271 2.09 -0.95 2.57
C ASP A 271 3.30 -0.21 3.12
N ARG A 272 3.32 1.13 3.04
CA ARG A 272 4.46 1.95 3.47
C ARG A 272 4.04 3.10 4.38
N GLN A 273 4.46 3.09 5.63
CA GLN A 273 4.12 4.12 6.61
C GLN A 273 5.14 5.27 6.64
N PRO A 274 4.74 6.51 7.02
CA PRO A 274 5.62 7.67 7.11
C PRO A 274 6.86 7.42 7.97
N LYS A 275 6.71 6.75 9.10
CA LYS A 275 7.82 6.39 9.99
C LYS A 275 8.97 5.67 9.27
N THR A 276 8.63 4.68 8.45
CA THR A 276 9.61 3.93 7.68
C THR A 276 10.20 4.76 6.53
N ILE A 277 9.38 5.59 5.88
CA ILE A 277 9.84 6.48 4.81
C ILE A 277 10.85 7.50 5.37
N LEU A 278 10.48 8.18 6.43
CA LEU A 278 11.31 9.24 7.05
C LEU A 278 12.61 8.69 7.67
N LYS A 279 12.57 7.47 8.22
CA LYS A 279 13.72 6.86 8.89
C LYS A 279 14.65 6.12 7.94
N ASP A 280 14.09 5.28 7.08
CA ASP A 280 14.82 4.29 6.29
C ASP A 280 14.92 4.69 4.82
N GLY A 281 14.06 5.58 4.34
CA GLY A 281 13.92 5.94 2.93
C GLY A 281 12.83 5.14 2.23
N HIS A 282 12.87 5.13 0.90
CA HIS A 282 11.90 4.45 0.03
C HIS A 282 12.62 3.52 -0.95
N LEU A 283 12.51 3.75 -2.27
CA LEU A 283 13.21 2.92 -3.26
C LEU A 283 14.74 3.06 -3.21
N ASP A 284 15.28 4.19 -2.76
CA ASP A 284 16.70 4.35 -2.44
C ASP A 284 17.19 3.32 -1.42
N ASN A 285 16.40 3.06 -0.38
CA ASN A 285 16.67 2.00 0.59
C ASN A 285 16.53 0.60 -0.02
N HIS A 286 15.56 0.37 -0.92
CA HIS A 286 15.43 -0.92 -1.60
C HIS A 286 16.67 -1.22 -2.46
N LEU A 287 17.17 -0.21 -3.18
CA LEU A 287 18.40 -0.33 -3.97
C LEU A 287 19.62 -0.63 -3.09
N LYS A 288 19.73 0.05 -1.94
CA LYS A 288 20.76 -0.22 -0.95
C LYS A 288 20.71 -1.68 -0.48
N ILE A 289 19.52 -2.18 -0.11
CA ILE A 289 19.32 -3.59 0.26
C ILE A 289 19.77 -4.54 -0.85
N CYS A 290 19.41 -4.25 -2.11
CA CYS A 290 19.82 -5.07 -3.26
C CYS A 290 21.35 -5.19 -3.36
N VAL A 291 22.07 -4.08 -3.21
CA VAL A 291 23.54 -4.06 -3.30
C VAL A 291 24.19 -4.68 -2.06
N GLU A 292 23.63 -4.49 -0.87
CA GLU A 292 24.09 -5.17 0.35
C GLU A 292 24.00 -6.69 0.23
N GLU A 293 22.96 -7.21 -0.43
CA GLU A 293 22.81 -8.66 -0.71
C GLU A 293 23.62 -9.14 -1.92
N GLY A 294 24.42 -8.26 -2.54
CA GLY A 294 25.38 -8.61 -3.59
C GLY A 294 24.87 -8.47 -5.03
N LEU A 295 23.69 -7.89 -5.23
CA LEU A 295 23.20 -7.61 -6.59
C LEU A 295 24.01 -6.46 -7.20
N ASP A 296 24.31 -6.55 -8.50
CA ASP A 296 24.92 -5.45 -9.25
C ASP A 296 24.06 -4.20 -9.21
N ALA A 297 24.66 -3.04 -8.92
CA ALA A 297 23.94 -1.78 -8.74
C ALA A 297 23.13 -1.35 -9.97
N VAL A 298 23.69 -1.55 -11.19
CA VAL A 298 22.98 -1.20 -12.44
C VAL A 298 21.78 -2.12 -12.66
N THR A 299 21.91 -3.39 -12.28
CA THR A 299 20.81 -4.36 -12.31
C THR A 299 19.71 -3.95 -11.32
N ALA A 300 20.06 -3.59 -10.09
CA ALA A 300 19.10 -3.10 -9.09
C ALA A 300 18.36 -1.83 -9.59
N ILE A 301 19.10 -0.84 -10.13
CA ILE A 301 18.50 0.37 -10.73
C ILE A 301 17.55 0.00 -11.86
N ARG A 302 17.91 -0.95 -12.72
CA ARG A 302 17.03 -1.42 -13.80
C ARG A 302 15.72 -2.00 -13.27
N MET A 303 15.76 -2.76 -12.16
CA MET A 303 14.57 -3.29 -11.50
C MET A 303 13.65 -2.19 -10.95
N ALA A 304 14.21 -1.09 -10.48
CA ALA A 304 13.47 0.07 -9.97
C ALA A 304 13.06 1.08 -11.06
N THR A 305 13.40 0.86 -12.34
CA THR A 305 13.21 1.86 -13.41
C THR A 305 12.71 1.23 -14.71
N LEU A 306 13.61 0.73 -15.56
CA LEU A 306 13.26 0.23 -16.90
C LEU A 306 12.33 -0.97 -16.86
N ASN A 307 12.57 -1.93 -15.97
CA ASN A 307 11.73 -3.12 -15.89
C ASN A 307 10.30 -2.76 -15.47
N ALA A 308 10.14 -1.86 -14.49
CA ALA A 308 8.84 -1.35 -14.07
C ALA A 308 8.14 -0.61 -15.22
N ALA A 309 8.86 0.27 -15.92
CA ALA A 309 8.32 0.98 -17.09
C ALA A 309 7.86 0.00 -18.19
N GLU A 310 8.64 -1.03 -18.50
CA GLU A 310 8.29 -2.05 -19.50
C GLU A 310 7.07 -2.88 -19.05
N CYS A 311 7.02 -3.32 -17.79
CA CYS A 311 5.91 -4.09 -17.23
C CYS A 311 4.59 -3.31 -17.37
N PHE A 312 4.57 -2.06 -16.93
CA PHE A 312 3.39 -1.21 -16.93
C PHE A 312 3.18 -0.42 -18.23
N ARG A 313 3.95 -0.74 -19.29
CA ARG A 313 3.85 -0.11 -20.63
C ARG A 313 4.02 1.42 -20.61
N LEU A 314 4.85 1.93 -19.72
CA LEU A 314 5.20 3.34 -19.62
C LEU A 314 6.39 3.63 -20.57
N HIS A 315 6.11 3.74 -21.85
CA HIS A 315 7.12 3.78 -22.92
C HIS A 315 8.02 5.02 -22.95
N ASP A 316 7.71 6.04 -22.15
CA ASP A 316 8.38 7.33 -22.17
C ASP A 316 9.32 7.58 -20.99
N ARG A 317 9.56 6.57 -20.14
CA ARG A 317 10.35 6.71 -18.90
C ARG A 317 11.12 5.45 -18.52
N GLY A 318 11.77 5.47 -17.36
CA GLY A 318 12.58 4.35 -16.85
C GLY A 318 13.99 4.29 -17.41
N ALA A 319 14.39 5.24 -18.24
CA ALA A 319 15.74 5.32 -18.79
C ALA A 319 16.16 6.78 -19.04
N ILE A 320 17.46 7.08 -18.97
CA ILE A 320 18.02 8.36 -19.45
C ILE A 320 18.34 8.17 -20.93
N ALA A 321 17.44 8.63 -21.80
CA ALA A 321 17.58 8.50 -23.24
C ALA A 321 16.87 9.64 -24.00
N PRO A 322 17.34 10.07 -25.18
CA PRO A 322 16.69 11.10 -25.98
C PRO A 322 15.23 10.77 -26.28
N GLY A 323 14.32 11.72 -26.05
CA GLY A 323 12.88 11.58 -26.24
C GLY A 323 12.14 11.02 -25.01
N TYR A 324 12.85 10.46 -24.04
CA TYR A 324 12.26 10.04 -22.76
C TYR A 324 11.91 11.23 -21.88
N ARG A 325 10.98 11.04 -20.97
CA ARG A 325 10.64 12.01 -19.93
C ARG A 325 11.88 12.30 -19.08
N ALA A 326 12.10 13.55 -18.76
CA ALA A 326 13.26 13.97 -17.99
C ALA A 326 13.04 13.75 -16.47
N ASP A 327 12.89 12.48 -16.09
CA ASP A 327 12.84 12.01 -14.72
C ASP A 327 14.24 11.49 -14.36
N ILE A 328 14.96 12.24 -13.55
CA ILE A 328 16.38 11.97 -13.25
C ILE A 328 16.62 12.13 -11.74
N VAL A 329 17.35 11.18 -11.20
CA VAL A 329 17.86 11.21 -9.82
C VAL A 329 19.37 11.34 -9.86
N LEU A 330 19.91 12.29 -9.13
CA LEU A 330 21.32 12.46 -8.91
C LEU A 330 21.69 11.84 -7.55
N LEU A 331 22.61 10.86 -7.58
CA LEU A 331 23.07 10.12 -6.42
C LEU A 331 24.54 10.42 -6.12
N ASP A 332 24.89 10.47 -4.84
CA ASP A 332 26.29 10.59 -4.44
C ASP A 332 27.09 9.34 -4.79
N ASP A 333 26.51 8.16 -4.62
CA ASP A 333 27.15 6.87 -4.86
C ASP A 333 26.13 5.77 -5.23
N LEU A 334 26.62 4.60 -5.63
CA LEU A 334 25.81 3.42 -5.98
C LEU A 334 25.86 2.32 -4.90
N LYS A 335 26.16 2.67 -3.67
CA LYS A 335 26.19 1.75 -2.52
C LYS A 335 25.10 2.11 -1.50
N ASP A 336 25.11 3.36 -1.04
CA ASP A 336 24.13 3.86 -0.07
C ASP A 336 22.95 4.56 -0.76
N PHE A 337 23.06 4.86 -2.07
CA PHE A 337 22.02 5.49 -2.90
C PHE A 337 21.48 6.80 -2.34
N ARG A 338 22.33 7.58 -1.69
CA ARG A 338 21.91 8.87 -1.14
C ARG A 338 21.51 9.82 -2.25
N VAL A 339 20.24 10.22 -2.23
CA VAL A 339 19.64 11.13 -3.21
C VAL A 339 20.06 12.56 -2.92
N GLU A 340 20.69 13.20 -3.90
CA GLU A 340 21.09 14.61 -3.85
C GLU A 340 20.01 15.51 -4.46
N LYS A 341 19.60 15.20 -5.70
CA LYS A 341 18.60 15.99 -6.44
C LYS A 341 17.69 15.07 -7.26
N VAL A 342 16.45 15.53 -7.43
CA VAL A 342 15.46 14.84 -8.27
C VAL A 342 14.84 15.83 -9.24
N TRP A 343 14.82 15.45 -10.52
CA TRP A 343 14.05 16.11 -11.56
C TRP A 343 12.92 15.20 -11.98
N ILE A 344 11.72 15.77 -12.10
CA ILE A 344 10.55 15.11 -12.65
C ILE A 344 10.01 15.98 -13.78
N ALA A 345 9.83 15.39 -14.97
CA ALA A 345 9.43 16.10 -16.18
C ALA A 345 10.30 17.35 -16.48
N GLY A 346 11.61 17.26 -16.18
CA GLY A 346 12.58 18.33 -16.41
C GLY A 346 12.65 19.41 -15.33
N GLU A 347 11.74 19.41 -14.37
CA GLU A 347 11.72 20.35 -13.25
C GLU A 347 12.43 19.79 -12.02
N LEU A 348 13.23 20.60 -11.34
CA LEU A 348 13.89 20.24 -10.09
C LEU A 348 12.86 20.19 -8.98
N THR A 349 12.55 18.98 -8.47
CA THR A 349 11.49 18.74 -7.51
C THR A 349 11.98 18.40 -6.10
N ALA A 350 13.24 17.93 -5.98
CA ALA A 350 13.86 17.77 -4.65
C ALA A 350 15.35 18.13 -4.69
N ASP A 351 15.85 18.62 -3.56
CA ASP A 351 17.24 19.00 -3.35
C ASP A 351 17.67 18.68 -1.89
N ASN A 352 18.69 17.83 -1.73
CA ASN A 352 19.22 17.40 -0.43
C ASN A 352 18.14 16.94 0.57
N GLY A 353 17.28 16.03 0.14
CA GLY A 353 16.22 15.45 0.97
C GLY A 353 15.01 16.36 1.19
N LYS A 354 14.97 17.53 0.54
CA LYS A 354 13.87 18.48 0.68
C LYS A 354 13.04 18.53 -0.60
N TYR A 355 11.74 18.30 -0.50
CA TYR A 355 10.77 18.56 -1.56
C TYR A 355 10.63 20.06 -1.81
N LEU A 356 10.67 20.50 -3.04
CA LEU A 356 10.71 21.93 -3.41
C LEU A 356 9.35 22.52 -3.81
N PRO A 357 8.47 21.81 -4.56
CA PRO A 357 7.16 22.33 -4.91
C PRO A 357 6.30 22.61 -3.68
N GLU A 358 5.39 23.55 -3.79
CA GLU A 358 4.37 23.76 -2.76
C GLU A 358 3.34 22.63 -2.79
N VAL A 359 2.97 22.09 -1.63
CA VAL A 359 1.89 21.11 -1.49
C VAL A 359 0.61 21.87 -1.18
N ALA A 360 -0.34 21.82 -2.11
CA ALA A 360 -1.66 22.40 -1.91
C ALA A 360 -2.65 21.27 -1.59
N PRO A 361 -3.20 21.19 -0.35
CA PRO A 361 -4.17 20.17 0.01
C PRO A 361 -5.41 20.23 -0.90
N TYR A 362 -5.83 19.05 -1.37
CA TYR A 362 -7.06 18.94 -2.16
C TYR A 362 -8.30 18.92 -1.26
N ASP A 363 -9.44 19.36 -1.78
CA ASP A 363 -10.72 19.36 -1.05
C ASP A 363 -11.18 17.94 -0.71
N ILE A 364 -11.28 17.63 0.57
CA ILE A 364 -11.69 16.32 1.09
C ILE A 364 -13.21 16.15 1.24
N SER A 365 -14.01 17.16 0.92
CA SER A 365 -15.47 17.19 1.17
C SER A 365 -16.22 16.01 0.51
N SER A 366 -15.70 15.50 -0.62
CA SER A 366 -16.29 14.36 -1.33
C SER A 366 -16.10 13.01 -0.64
N VAL A 367 -15.11 12.87 0.22
CA VAL A 367 -14.74 11.62 0.92
C VAL A 367 -14.81 11.71 2.43
N LYS A 368 -15.18 12.87 2.96
CA LYS A 368 -15.43 13.11 4.38
C LYS A 368 -16.78 12.57 4.82
N GLY A 369 -16.96 12.30 6.13
CA GLY A 369 -18.23 11.84 6.69
C GLY A 369 -18.59 10.39 6.30
N SER A 370 -17.59 9.54 6.07
CA SER A 370 -17.73 8.13 5.69
C SER A 370 -17.97 7.19 6.88
N VAL A 371 -18.00 7.70 8.11
CA VAL A 371 -18.24 6.89 9.34
C VAL A 371 -19.72 6.98 9.69
N ILE A 372 -20.52 6.04 9.18
CA ILE A 372 -21.98 6.00 9.32
C ILE A 372 -22.38 4.85 10.23
N VAL A 373 -22.25 5.05 11.54
CA VAL A 373 -22.64 4.05 12.54
C VAL A 373 -24.04 4.41 13.08
N LYS A 374 -24.92 3.40 13.15
CA LYS A 374 -26.29 3.59 13.58
C LYS A 374 -26.60 2.77 14.84
N ASP A 375 -27.37 3.38 15.75
CA ASP A 375 -27.93 2.74 16.96
C ASP A 375 -26.87 1.97 17.78
N PHE A 376 -25.66 2.55 17.95
CA PHE A 376 -24.54 1.93 18.65
C PHE A 376 -24.58 2.22 20.15
N SER A 377 -24.38 1.17 20.93
CA SER A 377 -24.23 1.21 22.38
C SER A 377 -23.49 -0.03 22.89
N ALA A 378 -23.05 -0.03 24.14
CA ALA A 378 -22.37 -1.18 24.80
C ALA A 378 -23.21 -2.48 24.75
N GLU A 379 -24.54 -2.36 24.68
CA GLU A 379 -25.41 -3.54 24.55
C GLU A 379 -25.14 -4.36 23.29
N LYS A 380 -24.59 -3.75 22.25
CA LYS A 380 -24.17 -4.47 21.03
C LYS A 380 -22.98 -5.40 21.23
N PHE A 381 -22.24 -5.24 22.32
CA PHE A 381 -21.12 -6.11 22.66
C PHE A 381 -21.53 -7.33 23.51
N LYS A 382 -22.81 -7.43 23.91
CA LYS A 382 -23.33 -8.57 24.68
C LYS A 382 -23.38 -9.81 23.80
N MET A 383 -22.87 -10.93 24.33
CA MET A 383 -22.71 -12.18 23.56
C MET A 383 -23.69 -13.28 23.98
N HIS A 384 -24.18 -13.27 25.23
CA HIS A 384 -25.15 -14.23 25.80
C HIS A 384 -24.74 -15.70 25.55
N LEU A 385 -23.48 -16.04 25.89
CA LEU A 385 -22.89 -17.35 25.67
C LEU A 385 -23.49 -18.41 26.60
N THR A 386 -23.61 -19.63 26.09
CA THR A 386 -24.09 -20.80 26.82
C THR A 386 -23.01 -21.83 27.11
N SER A 387 -21.90 -21.75 26.39
CA SER A 387 -20.68 -22.56 26.56
C SER A 387 -19.55 -21.71 27.11
N ASP A 388 -18.79 -22.30 28.05
CA ASP A 388 -17.54 -21.72 28.54
C ASP A 388 -16.33 -21.99 27.63
N GLU A 389 -16.50 -22.81 26.57
CA GLU A 389 -15.47 -23.09 25.60
C GLU A 389 -15.73 -22.29 24.29
N VAL A 390 -14.74 -21.53 23.85
CA VAL A 390 -14.89 -20.58 22.71
C VAL A 390 -13.76 -20.68 21.72
N ASN A 391 -14.07 -20.37 20.45
CA ASN A 391 -13.08 -20.14 19.41
C ASN A 391 -12.40 -18.77 19.63
N VAL A 392 -11.08 -18.72 19.45
CA VAL A 392 -10.25 -17.57 19.75
C VAL A 392 -9.33 -17.28 18.58
N ILE A 393 -9.20 -16.01 18.22
CA ILE A 393 -8.18 -15.52 17.29
C ILE A 393 -6.86 -15.39 18.07
N GLU A 394 -5.90 -16.28 17.83
CA GLU A 394 -4.57 -16.19 18.43
C GLU A 394 -3.61 -15.47 17.49
N ILE A 395 -3.04 -14.34 17.96
CA ILE A 395 -2.06 -13.55 17.21
C ILE A 395 -0.75 -14.34 17.12
N LEU A 396 -0.19 -14.42 15.92
CA LEU A 396 1.15 -14.97 15.67
C LEU A 396 2.19 -13.85 15.51
N PRO A 397 3.49 -14.14 15.68
CA PRO A 397 4.54 -13.16 15.41
C PRO A 397 4.42 -12.54 14.02
N GLY A 398 4.50 -11.20 13.94
CA GLY A 398 4.26 -10.44 12.72
C GLY A 398 2.83 -9.86 12.61
N GLY A 399 1.86 -10.37 13.38
CA GLY A 399 0.54 -9.75 13.57
C GLY A 399 -0.46 -9.88 12.42
N VAL A 400 -0.08 -10.41 11.27
CA VAL A 400 -0.94 -10.51 10.06
C VAL A 400 -1.63 -11.87 9.99
N VAL A 401 -0.86 -12.95 10.08
CA VAL A 401 -1.36 -14.32 10.13
C VAL A 401 -1.83 -14.64 11.56
N THR A 402 -2.97 -15.31 11.67
CA THR A 402 -3.56 -15.72 12.95
C THR A 402 -3.71 -17.22 13.01
N LYS A 403 -3.93 -17.75 14.21
CA LYS A 403 -4.20 -19.16 14.45
C LYS A 403 -5.57 -19.32 15.08
N LYS A 404 -6.33 -20.32 14.64
CA LYS A 404 -7.55 -20.77 15.30
C LYS A 404 -7.18 -21.52 16.57
N ALA A 405 -7.60 -20.99 17.72
CA ALA A 405 -7.38 -21.60 19.02
C ALA A 405 -8.71 -21.78 19.76
N ALA A 406 -8.69 -22.56 20.84
CA ALA A 406 -9.81 -22.68 21.77
C ALA A 406 -9.36 -22.19 23.15
N ALA A 407 -10.31 -21.62 23.92
CA ALA A 407 -10.08 -21.24 25.31
C ALA A 407 -11.31 -21.48 26.15
N HIS A 408 -11.08 -21.73 27.44
CA HIS A 408 -12.15 -21.69 28.46
C HIS A 408 -12.23 -20.29 29.04
N ILE A 409 -13.45 -19.77 29.14
CA ILE A 409 -13.74 -18.43 29.65
C ILE A 409 -14.62 -18.50 30.90
N GLN A 410 -14.63 -17.41 31.66
CA GLN A 410 -15.60 -17.26 32.76
C GLN A 410 -16.84 -16.51 32.25
N LEU A 411 -18.01 -17.00 32.61
CA LEU A 411 -19.29 -16.37 32.30
C LEU A 411 -19.97 -15.92 33.60
N ASP A 412 -20.66 -14.81 33.53
CA ASP A 412 -21.60 -14.39 34.60
C ASP A 412 -22.95 -15.13 34.49
N GLU A 413 -23.91 -14.76 35.34
CA GLU A 413 -25.26 -15.36 35.39
C GLU A 413 -26.11 -15.09 34.14
N ASN A 414 -25.72 -14.10 33.33
CA ASN A 414 -26.38 -13.71 32.08
C ASN A 414 -25.68 -14.32 30.85
N GLY A 415 -24.62 -15.10 31.04
CA GLY A 415 -23.82 -15.65 29.95
C GLY A 415 -22.84 -14.66 29.34
N GLU A 416 -22.50 -13.56 30.05
CA GLU A 416 -21.54 -12.58 29.58
C GLU A 416 -20.12 -12.93 30.02
N PHE A 417 -19.17 -12.60 29.12
CA PHE A 417 -17.75 -12.85 29.38
C PHE A 417 -17.23 -12.01 30.56
N VAL A 418 -16.66 -12.68 31.54
CA VAL A 418 -15.96 -12.07 32.68
C VAL A 418 -14.46 -12.18 32.46
N ARG A 419 -13.82 -11.08 32.18
CA ARG A 419 -12.37 -11.02 31.90
C ARG A 419 -11.56 -11.44 33.12
N ASN A 420 -10.61 -12.36 32.93
CA ASN A 420 -9.58 -12.65 33.91
C ASN A 420 -8.31 -11.84 33.59
N PRO A 421 -7.92 -10.85 34.43
CA PRO A 421 -6.76 -10.01 34.15
C PRO A 421 -5.40 -10.75 34.12
N LYS A 422 -5.37 -12.01 34.59
CA LYS A 422 -4.16 -12.85 34.58
C LYS A 422 -3.98 -13.61 33.26
N GLU A 423 -5.02 -13.65 32.45
CA GLU A 423 -5.04 -14.32 31.16
C GLU A 423 -4.96 -13.29 30.03
N ASP A 424 -4.18 -13.59 29.00
CA ASP A 424 -4.13 -12.77 27.80
C ASP A 424 -5.25 -13.17 26.85
N LEU A 425 -6.48 -12.83 27.26
CA LEU A 425 -7.70 -13.06 26.50
C LEU A 425 -8.62 -11.85 26.69
N VAL A 426 -9.02 -11.22 25.58
CA VAL A 426 -9.86 -10.03 25.57
C VAL A 426 -10.94 -10.12 24.52
N LYS A 427 -12.00 -9.33 24.68
CA LYS A 427 -13.04 -9.16 23.67
C LYS A 427 -12.52 -8.28 22.55
N VAL A 428 -12.81 -8.66 21.30
CA VAL A 428 -12.63 -7.86 20.09
C VAL A 428 -13.97 -7.77 19.38
N ALA A 429 -14.27 -6.62 18.77
CA ALA A 429 -15.49 -6.45 18.00
C ALA A 429 -15.24 -5.70 16.70
N VAL A 430 -16.06 -5.99 15.69
CA VAL A 430 -16.11 -5.24 14.43
C VAL A 430 -17.48 -4.59 14.31
N VAL A 431 -17.50 -3.27 14.13
CA VAL A 431 -18.70 -2.44 14.06
C VAL A 431 -18.86 -1.93 12.64
N GLU A 432 -19.97 -2.25 12.00
CA GLU A 432 -20.29 -1.78 10.65
C GLU A 432 -20.41 -0.25 10.62
N ARG A 433 -19.74 0.39 9.66
CA ARG A 433 -19.68 1.87 9.56
C ARG A 433 -20.06 2.47 8.21
N HIS A 434 -20.56 1.69 7.27
CA HIS A 434 -20.76 2.11 5.89
C HIS A 434 -22.24 2.33 5.55
N GLN A 435 -23.06 1.33 5.86
CA GLN A 435 -24.47 1.26 5.45
C GLN A 435 -25.44 1.58 6.57
N GLY A 436 -24.92 1.76 7.79
CA GLY A 436 -25.76 2.00 8.97
C GLY A 436 -26.70 0.83 9.27
N THR A 437 -26.22 -0.41 9.08
CA THR A 437 -26.98 -1.63 9.38
C THR A 437 -27.16 -1.80 10.88
N GLY A 438 -26.25 -1.24 11.68
CA GLY A 438 -26.14 -1.48 13.12
C GLY A 438 -25.54 -2.82 13.46
N ASN A 439 -24.93 -3.53 12.51
CA ASN A 439 -24.21 -4.80 12.77
C ASN A 439 -23.00 -4.57 13.66
N VAL A 440 -22.83 -5.47 14.62
CA VAL A 440 -21.66 -5.60 15.46
C VAL A 440 -21.41 -7.09 15.66
N ALA A 441 -20.26 -7.57 15.28
CA ALA A 441 -19.82 -8.92 15.60
C ALA A 441 -18.74 -8.88 16.67
N CYS A 442 -18.84 -9.82 17.62
CA CYS A 442 -17.90 -9.98 18.74
C CYS A 442 -17.17 -11.30 18.66
N GLY A 443 -15.94 -11.32 19.14
CA GLY A 443 -15.11 -12.50 19.26
C GLY A 443 -14.07 -12.33 20.35
N PHE A 444 -13.12 -13.26 20.41
CA PHE A 444 -12.05 -13.25 21.39
C PHE A 444 -10.69 -13.19 20.72
N LEU A 445 -9.81 -12.35 21.28
CA LEU A 445 -8.44 -12.14 20.82
C LEU A 445 -7.46 -12.54 21.93
N LYS A 446 -6.46 -13.34 21.56
CA LYS A 446 -5.38 -13.79 22.43
C LYS A 446 -4.04 -13.38 21.85
N GLY A 447 -3.11 -12.97 22.71
CA GLY A 447 -1.76 -12.55 22.30
C GLY A 447 -1.60 -11.05 22.11
N TYR A 448 -2.68 -10.26 22.28
CA TYR A 448 -2.60 -8.80 22.17
C TYR A 448 -2.03 -8.13 23.43
N GLY A 449 -2.29 -8.70 24.60
CA GLY A 449 -1.68 -8.33 25.87
C GLY A 449 -2.24 -7.08 26.53
N ILE A 450 -3.32 -6.46 26.01
CA ILE A 450 -3.92 -5.26 26.61
C ILE A 450 -4.39 -5.52 28.05
N LYS A 451 -3.99 -4.65 28.97
CA LYS A 451 -4.31 -4.79 30.41
C LYS A 451 -5.34 -3.78 30.89
N GLU A 452 -5.39 -2.62 30.28
CA GLU A 452 -6.27 -1.50 30.64
C GLU A 452 -6.84 -0.82 29.39
N GLY A 453 -8.03 -0.21 29.50
CA GLY A 453 -8.63 0.59 28.45
C GLY A 453 -9.08 -0.15 27.20
N ALA A 454 -9.09 0.56 26.08
CA ALA A 454 -9.44 0.04 24.76
C ALA A 454 -8.71 0.77 23.62
N VAL A 455 -8.61 0.10 22.48
CA VAL A 455 -8.11 0.64 21.21
C VAL A 455 -9.20 0.45 20.16
N ALA A 456 -9.57 1.52 19.44
CA ALA A 456 -10.47 1.48 18.29
C ALA A 456 -9.82 2.13 17.07
N LEU A 457 -10.04 1.54 15.90
CA LEU A 457 -9.57 2.09 14.63
C LEU A 457 -10.53 1.79 13.48
N SER A 458 -10.53 2.67 12.47
CA SER A 458 -11.31 2.54 11.24
C SER A 458 -10.48 2.07 10.04
N VAL A 459 -9.21 1.76 10.24
CA VAL A 459 -8.35 1.12 9.25
C VAL A 459 -8.33 -0.36 9.57
N ALA A 460 -9.14 -1.15 8.88
CA ALA A 460 -9.28 -2.58 9.10
C ALA A 460 -9.52 -3.26 7.74
N HIS A 461 -8.46 -3.78 7.15
CA HIS A 461 -8.43 -4.30 5.79
C HIS A 461 -9.49 -5.38 5.52
N ASP A 462 -10.15 -5.38 4.33
CA ASP A 462 -10.08 -4.33 3.30
C ASP A 462 -11.34 -3.46 3.32
N SER A 463 -12.41 -3.93 3.98
CA SER A 463 -13.70 -3.20 4.05
C SER A 463 -13.66 -1.99 4.97
N HIS A 464 -12.70 -1.94 5.91
CA HIS A 464 -12.50 -0.83 6.85
C HIS A 464 -13.69 -0.53 7.75
N ASN A 465 -14.37 -1.56 8.22
CA ASN A 465 -15.26 -1.45 9.36
C ASN A 465 -14.47 -1.09 10.64
N ILE A 466 -15.13 -0.51 11.64
CA ILE A 466 -14.44 -0.17 12.89
C ILE A 466 -14.09 -1.45 13.64
N ILE A 467 -12.81 -1.63 13.95
CA ILE A 467 -12.38 -2.68 14.86
C ILE A 467 -12.03 -2.09 16.22
N VAL A 468 -12.47 -2.76 17.29
CA VAL A 468 -12.21 -2.34 18.67
C VAL A 468 -11.84 -3.52 19.53
N VAL A 469 -10.83 -3.35 20.38
CA VAL A 469 -10.42 -4.31 21.41
C VAL A 469 -10.32 -3.60 22.74
N GLY A 470 -10.77 -4.25 23.82
CA GLY A 470 -10.74 -3.61 25.14
C GLY A 470 -10.93 -4.56 26.30
N VAL A 471 -10.74 -4.01 27.50
CA VAL A 471 -10.81 -4.76 28.75
C VAL A 471 -12.24 -4.94 29.28
N ASN A 472 -13.18 -4.12 28.83
CA ASN A 472 -14.62 -4.18 29.12
C ASN A 472 -15.42 -3.43 28.05
N ASP A 473 -16.74 -3.63 28.07
CA ASP A 473 -17.66 -3.08 27.06
C ASP A 473 -17.78 -1.56 27.14
N GLU A 474 -17.65 -0.95 28.32
CA GLU A 474 -17.75 0.48 28.55
C GLU A 474 -16.55 1.22 27.93
N GLU A 475 -15.33 0.72 28.08
CA GLU A 475 -14.13 1.28 27.44
C GLU A 475 -14.21 1.11 25.92
N MET A 476 -14.66 -0.04 25.43
CA MET A 476 -14.85 -0.29 24.00
C MET A 476 -15.91 0.67 23.40
N GLU A 477 -17.06 0.85 24.08
CA GLU A 477 -18.08 1.81 23.64
C GLU A 477 -17.55 3.23 23.57
N PHE A 478 -16.83 3.65 24.62
CA PHE A 478 -16.25 5.00 24.67
C PHE A 478 -15.21 5.21 23.55
N ALA A 479 -14.40 4.18 23.26
CA ALA A 479 -13.42 4.23 22.17
C ALA A 479 -14.09 4.36 20.80
N VAL A 480 -15.13 3.56 20.51
CA VAL A 480 -15.88 3.62 19.25
C VAL A 480 -16.59 4.96 19.10
N ASN A 481 -17.28 5.45 20.15
CA ASN A 481 -17.95 6.75 20.10
C ASN A 481 -16.96 7.92 19.87
N SER A 482 -15.77 7.84 20.49
CA SER A 482 -14.71 8.82 20.26
C SER A 482 -14.17 8.77 18.82
N LEU A 483 -14.04 7.57 18.25
CA LEU A 483 -13.64 7.36 16.85
C LEU A 483 -14.68 7.93 15.88
N ILE A 484 -15.97 7.71 16.13
CA ILE A 484 -17.07 8.26 15.34
C ILE A 484 -17.03 9.81 15.38
N ALA A 485 -16.83 10.36 16.58
CA ALA A 485 -16.81 11.81 16.77
C ALA A 485 -15.67 12.53 16.03
N GLN A 486 -14.53 11.84 15.81
CA GLN A 486 -13.39 12.37 15.05
C GLN A 486 -13.40 12.00 13.55
N GLU A 487 -14.47 11.35 13.06
CA GLU A 487 -14.64 10.93 11.66
C GLU A 487 -13.65 9.84 11.20
N GLY A 488 -13.28 8.93 12.10
CA GLY A 488 -12.36 7.81 11.82
C GLY A 488 -10.93 8.05 12.29
N GLY A 489 -10.05 7.08 12.05
CA GLY A 489 -8.67 7.08 12.48
C GLY A 489 -8.38 6.09 13.59
N ILE A 490 -7.59 6.51 14.58
CA ILE A 490 -7.15 5.69 15.71
C ILE A 490 -7.48 6.39 17.02
N VAL A 491 -7.99 5.65 18.01
CA VAL A 491 -8.30 6.16 19.35
C VAL A 491 -7.85 5.17 20.41
N LEU A 492 -7.10 5.66 21.40
CA LEU A 492 -6.75 4.94 22.62
C LEU A 492 -7.49 5.58 23.80
N VAL A 493 -8.15 4.76 24.59
CA VAL A 493 -8.91 5.21 25.77
C VAL A 493 -8.49 4.45 27.02
N LYS A 494 -8.62 5.12 28.16
CA LYS A 494 -8.40 4.54 29.50
C LYS A 494 -9.21 5.30 30.54
N GLU A 495 -9.90 4.58 31.42
CA GLU A 495 -10.71 5.15 32.50
C GLU A 495 -11.74 6.19 31.99
N GLY A 496 -12.40 5.86 30.84
CA GLY A 496 -13.39 6.74 30.22
C GLY A 496 -12.82 8.05 29.66
N LYS A 497 -11.54 8.09 29.31
CA LYS A 497 -10.86 9.24 28.72
C LYS A 497 -10.05 8.84 27.49
N VAL A 498 -10.07 9.69 26.49
CA VAL A 498 -9.12 9.56 25.36
C VAL A 498 -7.73 9.93 25.86
N ILE A 499 -6.80 8.97 25.77
CA ILE A 499 -5.40 9.19 26.14
C ILE A 499 -4.54 9.58 24.92
N GLU A 500 -4.89 9.08 23.73
CA GLU A 500 -4.30 9.50 22.46
C GLU A 500 -5.28 9.28 21.31
N GLN A 501 -5.15 10.07 20.25
CA GLN A 501 -5.96 9.94 19.06
C GLN A 501 -5.26 10.48 17.80
N MET A 502 -5.60 9.93 16.65
CA MET A 502 -5.18 10.37 15.34
C MET A 502 -6.39 10.42 14.40
N PRO A 503 -7.03 11.59 14.20
CA PRO A 503 -8.13 11.75 13.25
C PRO A 503 -7.70 11.48 11.80
N MET A 504 -8.55 10.79 11.05
CA MET A 504 -8.35 10.48 9.63
C MET A 504 -9.63 10.83 8.85
N PRO A 505 -9.89 12.12 8.56
CA PRO A 505 -11.16 12.56 7.97
C PRO A 505 -11.30 12.15 6.50
N ILE A 506 -10.23 11.76 5.82
CA ILE A 506 -10.26 11.30 4.44
C ILE A 506 -10.68 9.84 4.45
N ALA A 507 -11.95 9.58 4.20
CA ALA A 507 -12.59 8.27 4.19
C ALA A 507 -12.44 7.44 5.50
N GLY A 508 -12.01 8.06 6.60
CA GLY A 508 -11.65 7.34 7.83
C GLY A 508 -10.32 6.56 7.71
N LEU A 509 -9.52 6.81 6.66
CA LEU A 509 -8.29 6.06 6.33
C LEU A 509 -7.04 6.91 6.32
N MET A 510 -7.15 8.19 5.95
CA MET A 510 -6.02 9.09 5.80
C MET A 510 -6.25 10.40 6.55
N SER A 511 -5.16 10.94 7.08
CA SER A 511 -5.11 12.25 7.72
C SER A 511 -5.02 13.36 6.66
N ASP A 512 -5.52 14.54 6.99
CA ASP A 512 -5.34 15.78 6.24
C ASP A 512 -4.10 16.59 6.71
N GLN A 513 -3.26 15.97 7.55
CA GLN A 513 -2.04 16.54 8.11
C GLN A 513 -0.78 16.03 7.39
N SER A 514 0.38 16.61 7.74
CA SER A 514 1.66 16.21 7.16
C SER A 514 2.13 14.82 7.62
N GLY A 515 3.01 14.20 6.83
CA GLY A 515 3.58 12.90 7.16
C GLY A 515 4.38 12.89 8.45
N GLU A 516 5.06 14.00 8.78
CA GLU A 516 5.76 14.15 10.05
C GLU A 516 4.78 14.17 11.23
N TRP A 517 3.65 14.86 11.09
CA TRP A 517 2.60 14.85 12.11
C TRP A 517 2.02 13.44 12.29
N VAL A 518 1.80 12.71 11.20
CA VAL A 518 1.34 11.31 11.26
C VAL A 518 2.37 10.43 11.97
N ASP A 519 3.67 10.58 11.66
CA ASP A 519 4.74 9.83 12.33
C ASP A 519 4.81 10.15 13.84
N GLU A 520 4.74 11.44 14.22
CA GLU A 520 4.70 11.86 15.62
C GLU A 520 3.50 11.27 16.35
N LYS A 521 2.31 11.27 15.71
CA LYS A 521 1.09 10.71 16.29
C LYS A 521 1.15 9.20 16.45
N LEU A 522 1.60 8.46 15.43
CA LEU A 522 1.79 7.01 15.50
C LEU A 522 2.82 6.64 16.58
N THR A 523 3.90 7.39 16.69
CA THR A 523 4.91 7.18 17.74
C THR A 523 4.30 7.36 19.13
N SER A 524 3.51 8.41 19.36
CA SER A 524 2.79 8.65 20.62
C SER A 524 1.76 7.55 20.91
N ILE A 525 1.01 7.12 19.89
CA ILE A 525 0.03 6.02 19.99
C ILE A 525 0.74 4.74 20.44
N HIS A 526 1.85 4.35 19.80
CA HIS A 526 2.60 3.16 20.15
C HIS A 526 3.15 3.24 21.59
N GLU A 527 3.77 4.37 21.96
CA GLU A 527 4.29 4.57 23.30
C GLU A 527 3.20 4.39 24.37
N LYS A 528 2.04 5.03 24.20
CA LYS A 528 0.92 4.93 25.15
C LYS A 528 0.25 3.58 25.13
N ALA A 529 0.16 2.92 23.97
CA ALA A 529 -0.34 1.57 23.87
C ALA A 529 0.50 0.59 24.73
N TYR A 530 1.81 0.71 24.69
CA TYR A 530 2.70 -0.13 25.52
C TYR A 530 2.73 0.30 27.00
N THR A 531 2.85 1.59 27.28
CA THR A 531 3.11 2.08 28.65
C THR A 531 1.84 2.25 29.47
N GLU A 532 0.74 2.69 28.85
CA GLU A 532 -0.50 2.98 29.57
C GLU A 532 -1.57 1.88 29.43
N LEU A 533 -1.68 1.25 28.26
CA LEU A 533 -2.63 0.15 28.06
C LEU A 533 -2.00 -1.22 28.31
N GLY A 534 -0.67 -1.32 28.41
CA GLY A 534 0.06 -2.53 28.74
C GLY A 534 0.01 -3.61 27.63
N ILE A 535 -0.16 -3.20 26.37
CA ILE A 535 -0.10 -4.11 25.22
C ILE A 535 1.26 -4.79 25.16
N CYS A 536 1.30 -6.04 24.65
CA CYS A 536 2.53 -6.82 24.59
C CYS A 536 3.57 -6.13 23.68
N GLY A 537 4.81 -6.00 24.16
CA GLY A 537 5.87 -5.30 23.43
C GLY A 537 6.32 -5.99 22.13
N ASP A 538 5.92 -7.25 21.92
CA ASP A 538 6.20 -8.01 20.70
C ASP A 538 5.08 -7.87 19.64
N VAL A 539 4.00 -7.13 19.96
CA VAL A 539 2.87 -6.86 19.09
C VAL A 539 2.92 -5.41 18.62
N GLU A 540 2.79 -5.17 17.34
CA GLU A 540 2.55 -3.85 16.80
C GLU A 540 1.07 -3.49 17.04
N PRO A 541 0.73 -2.49 17.88
CA PRO A 541 -0.62 -2.37 18.44
C PRO A 541 -1.68 -1.93 17.45
N VAL A 542 -1.32 -1.20 16.39
CA VAL A 542 -2.24 -0.67 15.38
C VAL A 542 -2.34 -1.64 14.21
N MET A 543 -1.21 -1.93 13.56
CA MET A 543 -1.19 -2.75 12.34
C MET A 543 -1.71 -4.17 12.59
N THR A 544 -1.42 -4.76 13.77
CA THR A 544 -1.98 -6.07 14.12
C THR A 544 -3.52 -6.05 14.09
N LEU A 545 -4.16 -5.01 14.63
CA LEU A 545 -5.62 -4.91 14.58
C LEU A 545 -6.14 -4.65 13.17
N CYS A 546 -5.43 -3.90 12.33
CA CYS A 546 -5.83 -3.65 10.95
C CYS A 546 -6.07 -4.95 10.16
N PHE A 547 -5.36 -6.03 10.48
CA PHE A 547 -5.46 -7.32 9.78
C PHE A 547 -6.38 -8.35 10.46
N MET A 548 -7.01 -8.02 11.59
CA MET A 548 -7.87 -8.98 12.30
C MET A 548 -9.21 -9.23 11.61
N SER A 549 -9.63 -8.35 10.70
CA SER A 549 -10.86 -8.49 9.91
C SER A 549 -10.64 -8.97 8.47
N LEU A 550 -9.41 -9.11 8.00
CA LEU A 550 -9.10 -9.47 6.62
C LEU A 550 -9.37 -10.95 6.33
N ALA A 551 -10.56 -11.25 5.81
CA ALA A 551 -11.11 -12.59 5.61
C ALA A 551 -10.47 -13.38 4.44
N VAL A 552 -9.32 -12.96 3.93
CA VAL A 552 -8.52 -13.65 2.90
C VAL A 552 -7.17 -14.16 3.44
N ILE A 553 -6.78 -13.77 4.66
CA ILE A 553 -5.55 -14.24 5.30
C ILE A 553 -5.87 -15.25 6.40
N PRO A 554 -5.31 -16.49 6.38
CA PRO A 554 -5.58 -17.55 7.36
C PRO A 554 -5.10 -17.20 8.79
N GLU A 555 -5.61 -17.95 9.83
CA GLU A 555 -6.61 -19.03 9.74
C GLU A 555 -8.03 -18.53 10.05
N ILE A 556 -8.19 -17.59 11.00
CA ILE A 556 -9.48 -17.15 11.53
C ILE A 556 -9.49 -15.62 11.69
N LYS A 557 -10.58 -14.98 11.30
CA LYS A 557 -10.77 -13.53 11.31
C LYS A 557 -12.15 -13.16 11.83
N LEU A 558 -12.36 -11.89 12.15
CA LEU A 558 -13.67 -11.36 12.58
C LEU A 558 -14.12 -10.26 11.61
N THR A 559 -15.20 -10.49 10.88
CA THR A 559 -15.87 -9.45 10.10
C THR A 559 -17.04 -8.87 10.89
N ASP A 560 -17.69 -7.83 10.40
CA ASP A 560 -18.91 -7.28 11.01
C ASP A 560 -20.10 -8.26 10.96
N MET A 561 -20.01 -9.32 10.13
CA MET A 561 -21.01 -10.38 10.00
C MET A 561 -20.76 -11.59 10.91
N GLY A 562 -19.56 -11.73 11.51
CA GLY A 562 -19.26 -12.83 12.41
C GLY A 562 -17.82 -13.33 12.35
N LEU A 563 -17.57 -14.36 13.15
CA LEU A 563 -16.28 -15.06 13.21
C LEU A 563 -16.13 -15.96 11.97
N PHE A 564 -15.07 -15.76 11.20
CA PHE A 564 -14.85 -16.39 9.90
C PHE A 564 -13.60 -17.27 9.89
N ASP A 565 -13.76 -18.52 9.51
CA ASP A 565 -12.67 -19.46 9.29
C ASP A 565 -12.25 -19.41 7.82
N VAL A 566 -11.11 -18.79 7.54
CA VAL A 566 -10.57 -18.58 6.19
C VAL A 566 -10.19 -19.92 5.55
N THR A 567 -9.80 -20.92 6.34
CA THR A 567 -9.36 -22.23 5.82
C THR A 567 -10.53 -23.07 5.29
N THR A 568 -11.73 -22.89 5.84
CA THR A 568 -12.97 -23.55 5.40
C THR A 568 -13.87 -22.61 4.59
N PHE A 569 -13.49 -21.35 4.49
CA PHE A 569 -14.20 -20.27 3.81
C PHE A 569 -15.66 -20.14 4.26
N SER A 570 -15.87 -20.15 5.58
CA SER A 570 -17.19 -20.15 6.19
C SER A 570 -17.23 -19.49 7.57
N PHE A 571 -18.41 -18.96 7.94
CA PHE A 571 -18.65 -18.51 9.32
C PHE A 571 -18.65 -19.69 10.29
N ILE A 572 -18.08 -19.47 11.44
CA ILE A 572 -18.10 -20.41 12.55
C ILE A 572 -18.69 -19.74 13.80
N PRO A 573 -19.35 -20.51 14.69
CA PRO A 573 -19.83 -19.95 15.95
C PRO A 573 -18.65 -19.53 16.84
N VAL A 574 -18.89 -18.52 17.69
CA VAL A 574 -17.92 -18.15 18.72
C VAL A 574 -17.82 -19.25 19.76
N GLU A 575 -18.96 -19.85 20.13
CA GLU A 575 -19.03 -20.98 21.07
C GLU A 575 -18.60 -22.29 20.40
N ILE A 576 -17.88 -23.12 21.13
CA ILE A 576 -17.60 -24.49 20.75
C ILE A 576 -18.71 -25.36 21.40
N SER A 577 -19.59 -25.93 20.55
CA SER A 577 -20.62 -26.84 21.01
C SER A 577 -19.99 -28.15 21.45
N ARG A 578 -20.37 -28.63 22.64
CA ARG A 578 -19.97 -29.94 23.17
C ARG A 578 -20.60 -31.08 22.38
#